data_1bf8894777b12552bdb2ad0d299b2052
#
_entry.id   1bf8894777b12552bdb2ad0d299b2052
#
_cell.length_a   1.000
_cell.length_b   1.000
_cell.length_c   1.000
_cell.angle_alpha   90.00
_cell.angle_beta   90.00
_cell.angle_gamma   90.00
#
_symmetry.space_group_name_H-M   'P 1'
#
loop_
_entity.id
_entity.type
_entity.pdbx_description
1 polymer ?
#
loop_
_entity_poly.entity_id
_entity_poly.type
_entity_poly.pdbx_seq_one_letter_code
_entity_poly.pdbx_strand_id
1 'polypeptide(L)' 'ELNSRQIKVLNRLLDIGSENFKGDLTKAKYVKIANTAETNASRDIADLLQKGCIKKVEGTIGRGTRYMINHN' A
#
# COMPACT_ATOMS: atom_id res chain seq x y z
N GLU A 1 -14.14 -2.11 6.79
CA GLU A 1 -13.82 -3.49 6.50
C GLU A 1 -12.95 -3.60 5.24
N LEU A 2 -11.91 -4.44 5.28
CA LEU A 2 -10.97 -4.53 4.17
C LEU A 2 -11.39 -5.62 3.18
N ASN A 3 -11.11 -5.38 1.88
CA ASN A 3 -11.33 -6.40 0.88
C ASN A 3 -10.12 -7.36 0.82
N SER A 4 -10.27 -8.44 0.07
CA SER A 4 -9.23 -9.48 0.02
C SER A 4 -7.92 -8.96 -0.57
N ARG A 5 -7.98 -8.05 -1.53
CA ARG A 5 -6.78 -7.46 -2.11
C ARG A 5 -6.01 -6.64 -1.07
N GLN A 6 -6.73 -5.85 -0.29
CA GLN A 6 -6.13 -5.02 0.75
C GLN A 6 -5.48 -5.88 1.82
N ILE A 7 -6.16 -6.93 2.24
CA ILE A 7 -5.62 -7.86 3.23
C ILE A 7 -4.34 -8.51 2.71
N LYS A 8 -4.36 -8.94 1.46
CA LYS A 8 -3.20 -9.58 0.84
C LYS A 8 -1.98 -8.65 0.82
N VAL A 9 -2.19 -7.40 0.45
CA VAL A 9 -1.09 -6.43 0.37
C VAL A 9 -0.57 -6.09 1.76
N LEU A 10 -1.46 -5.87 2.73
CA LEU A 10 -1.05 -5.58 4.10
C LEU A 10 -0.27 -6.74 4.71
N ASN A 11 -0.74 -7.97 4.50
CA ASN A 11 -0.03 -9.14 4.99
C ASN A 11 1.36 -9.26 4.37
N ARG A 12 1.46 -8.94 3.09
CA ARG A 12 2.76 -8.96 2.42
C ARG A 12 3.72 -7.95 3.02
N LEU A 13 3.23 -6.75 3.29
CA LEU A 13 4.05 -5.72 3.92
C LEU A 13 4.51 -6.12 5.30
N LEU A 14 3.63 -6.75 6.08
CA LEU A 14 3.95 -7.19 7.43
C LEU A 14 4.89 -8.39 7.43
N ASP A 15 4.68 -9.34 6.52
CA ASP A 15 5.49 -10.55 6.44
C ASP A 15 6.94 -10.27 6.09
N ILE A 16 7.15 -9.37 5.14
CA ILE A 16 8.50 -9.03 4.71
C ILE A 16 9.20 -8.18 5.77
N GLY A 17 8.43 -7.40 6.51
CA GLY A 17 8.97 -6.45 7.45
C GLY A 17 9.56 -5.23 6.75
N SER A 18 9.68 -4.14 7.48
CA SER A 18 10.15 -2.89 6.91
C SER A 18 11.59 -2.97 6.42
N GLU A 19 12.40 -3.83 7.02
CA GLU A 19 13.80 -3.98 6.65
C GLU A 19 13.98 -4.67 5.30
N ASN A 20 13.11 -5.62 5.01
CA ASN A 20 13.24 -6.46 3.81
C ASN A 20 12.40 -5.96 2.65
N PHE A 21 11.44 -5.11 2.92
CA PHE A 21 10.61 -4.52 1.88
C PHE A 21 11.31 -3.28 1.38
N LYS A 22 12.17 -3.47 0.40
CA LYS A 22 12.97 -2.37 -0.14
C LYS A 22 12.08 -1.34 -0.81
N GLY A 23 12.13 -0.16 -0.27
CA GLY A 23 11.25 0.89 -0.70
C GLY A 23 9.87 0.69 -0.14
N ASP A 24 9.10 1.73 -0.15
CA ASP A 24 7.77 1.72 0.40
C ASP A 24 6.78 1.21 -0.65
N LEU A 25 5.54 0.99 -0.25
CA LEU A 25 4.50 0.56 -1.16
C LEU A 25 4.23 1.67 -2.18
N THR A 26 4.12 1.29 -3.45
CA THR A 26 3.67 2.19 -4.51
C THR A 26 2.45 1.58 -5.16
N LYS A 27 1.74 2.38 -5.95
CA LYS A 27 0.60 1.87 -6.70
C LYS A 27 1.03 0.72 -7.62
N ALA A 28 2.19 0.84 -8.26
CA ALA A 28 2.70 -0.20 -9.15
C ALA A 28 2.95 -1.51 -8.40
N LYS A 29 3.50 -1.42 -7.19
CA LYS A 29 3.72 -2.60 -6.35
C LYS A 29 2.39 -3.20 -5.91
N TYR A 30 1.43 -2.35 -5.57
CA TYR A 30 0.10 -2.82 -5.20
C TYR A 30 -0.53 -3.64 -6.32
N VAL A 31 -0.47 -3.11 -7.54
CA VAL A 31 -0.99 -3.81 -8.72
C VAL A 31 -0.37 -5.20 -8.85
N LYS A 32 0.93 -5.28 -8.66
CA LYS A 32 1.65 -6.55 -8.75
C LYS A 32 1.26 -7.53 -7.65
N ILE A 33 1.29 -7.06 -6.41
CA ILE A 33 1.02 -7.92 -5.25
C ILE A 33 -0.41 -8.42 -5.27
N ALA A 34 -1.34 -7.52 -5.51
CA ALA A 34 -2.77 -7.85 -5.51
C ALA A 34 -3.24 -8.48 -6.81
N ASN A 35 -2.41 -8.41 -7.86
CA ASN A 35 -2.75 -8.90 -9.18
C ASN A 35 -4.08 -8.31 -9.66
N THR A 36 -4.15 -6.99 -9.70
CA THR A 36 -5.38 -6.28 -10.03
C THR A 36 -5.10 -5.10 -10.95
N ALA A 37 -6.15 -4.48 -11.45
CA ALA A 37 -6.02 -3.32 -12.31
C ALA A 37 -5.62 -2.08 -11.51
N GLU A 38 -5.01 -1.11 -12.19
CA GLU A 38 -4.56 0.13 -11.58
C GLU A 38 -5.70 0.92 -10.95
N THR A 39 -6.88 0.86 -11.56
CA THR A 39 -8.07 1.52 -11.03
C THR A 39 -8.42 0.98 -9.65
N ASN A 40 -8.40 -0.35 -9.51
CA ASN A 40 -8.68 -0.98 -8.23
C ASN A 40 -7.60 -0.66 -7.20
N ALA A 41 -6.34 -0.63 -7.65
CA ALA A 41 -5.24 -0.28 -6.75
C ALA A 41 -5.41 1.13 -6.19
N SER A 42 -5.77 2.09 -7.03
CA SER A 42 -5.99 3.46 -6.59
C SER A 42 -7.10 3.56 -5.55
N ARG A 43 -8.20 2.86 -5.78
CA ARG A 43 -9.33 2.84 -4.84
C ARG A 43 -8.95 2.20 -3.52
N ASP A 44 -8.26 1.07 -3.59
CA ASP A 44 -7.87 0.33 -2.41
C ASP A 44 -6.88 1.14 -1.56
N ILE A 45 -5.92 1.79 -2.21
CA ILE A 45 -4.96 2.62 -1.51
C ILE A 45 -5.66 3.80 -0.84
N ALA A 46 -6.56 4.47 -1.54
CA ALA A 46 -7.31 5.59 -0.97
C ALA A 46 -8.10 5.15 0.26
N ASP A 47 -8.70 3.97 0.18
CA ASP A 47 -9.48 3.42 1.28
C ASP A 47 -8.58 3.10 2.48
N LEU A 48 -7.41 2.51 2.22
CA LEU A 48 -6.45 2.20 3.29
C LEU A 48 -5.94 3.46 3.97
N LEU A 49 -5.72 4.51 3.20
CA LEU A 49 -5.32 5.81 3.75
C LEU A 49 -6.41 6.37 4.65
N GLN A 50 -7.65 6.32 4.18
CA GLN A 50 -8.79 6.84 4.94
C GLN A 50 -9.00 6.08 6.24
N LYS A 51 -8.76 4.78 6.22
CA LYS A 51 -8.91 3.94 7.40
C LYS A 51 -7.72 4.01 8.36
N GLY A 52 -6.66 4.68 7.95
CA GLY A 52 -5.46 4.81 8.77
C GLY A 52 -4.58 3.58 8.81
N CYS A 53 -4.76 2.65 7.86
CA CYS A 53 -3.94 1.44 7.80
C CYS A 53 -2.56 1.72 7.25
N ILE A 54 -2.48 2.65 6.32
CA ILE A 54 -1.21 3.10 5.74
C ILE A 54 -1.16 4.61 5.77
N LYS A 55 0.03 5.15 5.58
CA LYS A 55 0.21 6.60 5.48
C LYS A 55 1.16 6.91 4.33
N LYS A 56 1.02 8.13 3.81
CA LYS A 56 1.86 8.60 2.73
C LYS A 56 3.23 8.98 3.27
N VAL A 57 4.27 8.60 2.56
CA VAL A 57 5.63 8.98 2.94
C VAL A 57 5.84 10.45 2.58
N GLU A 58 6.30 11.24 3.53
CA GLU A 58 6.52 12.66 3.32
C GLU A 58 7.53 12.90 2.20
N GLY A 59 7.29 13.96 1.44
CA GLY A 59 8.18 14.33 0.35
C GLY A 59 7.92 13.59 -0.95
N THR A 60 6.95 12.68 -0.97
CA THR A 60 6.61 11.95 -2.20
C THR A 60 5.30 12.48 -2.77
N ILE A 61 5.28 12.73 -4.07
CA ILE A 61 4.10 13.23 -4.78
C ILE A 61 4.02 12.60 -6.16
N GLY A 62 2.84 12.67 -6.75
CA GLY A 62 2.61 12.20 -8.11
C GLY A 62 2.94 10.73 -8.27
N ARG A 63 3.65 10.39 -9.33
CA ARG A 63 4.03 9.01 -9.62
C ARG A 63 5.02 8.45 -8.63
N GLY A 64 5.74 9.31 -7.95
CA GLY A 64 6.69 8.89 -6.95
C GLY A 64 6.09 8.73 -5.56
N THR A 65 4.78 8.88 -5.43
CA THR A 65 4.13 8.75 -4.12
C THR A 65 4.31 7.33 -3.57
N ARG A 66 4.76 7.27 -2.33
CA ARG A 66 4.98 6.02 -1.64
C ARG A 66 4.17 5.99 -0.34
N TYR A 67 3.89 4.80 0.11
CA TYR A 67 3.06 4.58 1.30
C TYR A 67 3.76 3.60 2.22
N MET A 68 3.48 3.70 3.50
CA MET A 68 4.05 2.80 4.49
C MET A 68 2.97 2.42 5.51
N ILE A 69 3.21 1.32 6.23
CA ILE A 69 2.29 0.90 7.29
C ILE A 69 2.22 2.01 8.33
N ASN A 70 1.01 2.32 8.75
CA ASN A 70 0.78 3.27 9.82
C ASN A 70 0.72 2.52 11.14
N HIS A 71 1.71 2.76 12.00
CA HIS A 71 1.84 2.04 13.27
C HIS A 71 1.14 2.73 14.44
N ASN A 72 0.39 3.75 14.18
CA ASN A 72 -0.34 4.44 15.26
C ASN A 72 -1.55 3.66 15.72
#